data_7e2218e610c98b7d300dd88d9a3fd33a
#
_entry.id   7e2218e610c98b7d300dd88d9a3fd33a
#
_cell.length_a   1.000
_cell.length_b   1.000
_cell.length_c   1.000
_cell.angle_alpha   90.00
_cell.angle_beta   90.00
_cell.angle_gamma   90.00
#
_symmetry.space_group_name_H-M   'P 1'
#
loop_
_entity.id
_entity.type
_entity.pdbx_description
1 polymer ?
#
loop_
_entity_poly.entity_id
_entity_poly.type
_entity_poly.pdbx_seq_one_letter_code
_entity_poly.pdbx_strand_id
1 'polypeptide(L)'
;MNRRTFLKIAGMGSISVAFGCSPPEKHLYSLVEAPDDMVVGEATWYASTCRECPAGCGILAKNREARIIKIEGNPLHPINKGKLCMRGQAALQGIYNPDRLKTAMLKENGKWQPLSFSKAESILRVRATEAAKNGSNRVRMLTETIGESLMNLLTAALTNLSSQPPLVFEPYAYESLKTANEKVFDVDGLVSYRMDQADILVSFGADFLETWLSPVEYAWKFKAMHALKDKTKNLFFQISPYQSLTGANADHWLSCKPGSEAVIALGLVRQALDIGKGKDLP
;
A
#
# COMPACT_ATOMS: atom_id res chain seq x y z
N MET A 1 36.92 28.22 -35.55
CA MET A 1 36.19 29.39 -35.06
C MET A 1 37.17 30.35 -34.40
N ASN A 2 37.27 31.60 -34.86
CA ASN A 2 38.23 32.51 -34.27
C ASN A 2 37.65 33.26 -33.06
N ARG A 3 38.48 33.77 -32.15
CA ARG A 3 38.08 34.42 -30.90
C ARG A 3 37.05 35.55 -31.07
N ARG A 4 37.14 36.32 -32.20
CA ARG A 4 36.21 37.41 -32.53
C ARG A 4 34.80 36.91 -32.82
N THR A 5 34.65 35.77 -33.50
CA THR A 5 33.35 35.17 -33.81
C THR A 5 32.72 34.61 -32.56
N PHE A 6 33.50 33.97 -31.66
CA PHE A 6 33.02 33.49 -30.36
C PHE A 6 32.47 34.61 -29.48
N LEU A 7 33.22 35.74 -29.37
CA LEU A 7 32.77 36.87 -28.55
C LEU A 7 31.52 37.56 -29.12
N LYS A 8 31.36 37.61 -30.45
CA LYS A 8 30.12 38.13 -31.06
C LYS A 8 28.92 37.24 -30.77
N ILE A 9 29.06 35.92 -30.84
CA ILE A 9 28.00 34.98 -30.55
C ILE A 9 27.66 35.00 -29.05
N ALA A 10 28.67 35.05 -28.18
CA ALA A 10 28.46 35.15 -26.73
C ALA A 10 27.78 36.46 -26.33
N GLY A 11 28.14 37.59 -26.95
CA GLY A 11 27.51 38.89 -26.72
C GLY A 11 26.04 38.93 -27.17
N MET A 12 25.72 38.35 -28.34
CA MET A 12 24.32 38.22 -28.77
C MET A 12 23.50 37.28 -27.92
N GLY A 13 24.10 36.20 -27.40
CA GLY A 13 23.48 35.28 -26.46
C GLY A 13 23.14 35.94 -25.13
N SER A 14 24.01 36.82 -24.62
CA SER A 14 23.76 37.53 -23.34
C SER A 14 22.62 38.54 -23.44
N ILE A 15 22.42 39.18 -24.60
CA ILE A 15 21.32 40.11 -24.84
C ILE A 15 19.98 39.37 -24.90
N SER A 16 19.92 38.19 -25.51
CA SER A 16 18.70 37.38 -25.56
C SER A 16 18.24 36.84 -24.16
N VAL A 17 19.19 36.58 -23.27
CA VAL A 17 18.87 36.19 -21.89
C VAL A 17 18.32 37.36 -21.06
N ALA A 18 18.76 38.59 -21.32
CA ALA A 18 18.27 39.77 -20.60
C ALA A 18 16.85 40.17 -20.98
N PHE A 19 16.36 39.83 -22.17
CA PHE A 19 14.99 40.10 -22.62
C PHE A 19 14.02 38.91 -22.41
N GLY A 20 14.53 37.72 -22.03
CA GLY A 20 13.73 36.49 -21.85
C GLY A 20 13.10 36.31 -20.49
N CYS A 21 13.37 37.16 -19.51
CA CYS A 21 12.83 37.09 -18.16
C CYS A 21 11.78 38.18 -17.88
N SER A 22 10.78 38.31 -18.73
CA SER A 22 9.54 38.95 -18.25
C SER A 22 8.85 38.01 -17.26
N PRO A 23 8.55 38.45 -16.03
CA PRO A 23 7.74 37.60 -15.14
C PRO A 23 6.41 37.31 -15.86
N PRO A 24 5.92 36.08 -15.83
CA PRO A 24 4.65 35.78 -16.46
C PRO A 24 3.58 36.66 -15.82
N GLU A 25 2.89 37.49 -16.60
CA GLU A 25 1.78 38.31 -16.15
C GLU A 25 0.57 37.48 -15.67
N LYS A 26 0.67 36.16 -15.79
CA LYS A 26 -0.39 35.25 -15.31
C LYS A 26 -0.10 34.87 -13.88
N HIS A 27 -0.77 35.51 -12.95
CA HIS A 27 -0.90 35.02 -11.59
C HIS A 27 -1.72 33.72 -11.62
N LEU A 28 -1.10 32.62 -11.21
CA LEU A 28 -1.82 31.37 -10.95
C LEU A 28 -2.57 31.56 -9.61
N TYR A 29 -3.85 31.89 -9.68
CA TYR A 29 -4.70 31.89 -8.50
C TYR A 29 -5.07 30.45 -8.16
N SER A 30 -4.86 30.05 -6.91
CA SER A 30 -5.41 28.80 -6.41
C SER A 30 -6.95 28.95 -6.38
N LEU A 31 -7.66 27.98 -7.00
CA LEU A 31 -9.11 27.90 -6.91
C LEU A 31 -9.58 27.30 -5.57
N VAL A 32 -8.65 26.93 -4.70
CA VAL A 32 -8.91 26.41 -3.36
C VAL A 32 -8.69 27.55 -2.38
N GLU A 33 -9.68 27.83 -1.54
CA GLU A 33 -9.52 28.76 -0.42
C GLU A 33 -8.40 28.23 0.48
N ALA A 34 -7.41 29.07 0.70
CA ALA A 34 -6.30 28.71 1.57
C ALA A 34 -6.76 28.69 3.03
N PRO A 35 -6.36 27.71 3.85
CA PRO A 35 -6.55 27.79 5.29
C PRO A 35 -5.93 29.07 5.86
N ASP A 36 -6.58 29.68 6.87
CA ASP A 36 -6.18 30.96 7.46
C ASP A 36 -4.75 30.95 8.03
N ASP A 37 -4.23 29.76 8.39
CA ASP A 37 -2.90 29.53 8.95
C ASP A 37 -1.84 29.14 7.89
N MET A 38 -2.18 29.22 6.61
CA MET A 38 -1.25 28.84 5.54
C MET A 38 -0.23 29.95 5.28
N VAL A 39 1.05 29.65 5.48
CA VAL A 39 2.17 30.53 5.11
C VAL A 39 2.63 30.17 3.70
N VAL A 40 2.60 31.16 2.79
CA VAL A 40 3.03 30.96 1.39
C VAL A 40 4.52 30.59 1.34
N GLY A 41 4.84 29.53 0.60
CA GLY A 41 6.21 29.02 0.48
C GLY A 41 6.63 28.03 1.57
N GLU A 42 5.92 27.95 2.69
CA GLU A 42 6.18 26.96 3.71
C GLU A 42 5.39 25.67 3.45
N ALA A 43 5.96 24.56 3.86
CA ALA A 43 5.33 23.26 3.72
C ALA A 43 4.84 22.74 5.06
N THR A 44 3.60 22.33 5.11
CA THR A 44 3.02 21.58 6.23
C THR A 44 3.01 20.09 5.95
N TRP A 45 3.12 19.28 7.01
CA TRP A 45 3.13 17.84 6.93
C TRP A 45 1.94 17.25 7.67
N TYR A 46 1.20 16.38 6.99
CA TYR A 46 0.04 15.71 7.55
C TYR A 46 0.29 14.22 7.64
N ALA A 47 0.09 13.66 8.84
CA ALA A 47 0.15 12.22 9.04
C ALA A 47 -1.12 11.55 8.47
N SER A 48 -0.92 10.45 7.76
CA SER A 48 -2.01 9.66 7.17
C SER A 48 -1.59 8.20 6.99
N THR A 49 -2.44 7.42 6.34
CA THR A 49 -2.20 6.00 6.05
C THR A 49 -2.23 5.77 4.55
N CYS A 50 -1.24 5.04 4.03
CA CYS A 50 -1.21 4.58 2.64
C CYS A 50 -2.28 3.50 2.42
N ARG A 51 -3.05 3.63 1.34
CA ARG A 51 -4.14 2.71 0.97
C ARG A 51 -3.87 1.96 -0.34
N GLU A 52 -2.62 1.95 -0.83
CA GLU A 52 -2.25 1.27 -2.07
C GLU A 52 -2.16 -0.27 -1.94
N CYS A 53 -2.21 -0.78 -0.70
CA CYS A 53 -2.31 -2.19 -0.38
C CYS A 53 -2.71 -2.39 1.09
N PRO A 54 -3.05 -3.62 1.53
CA PRO A 54 -3.48 -3.90 2.90
C PRO A 54 -2.46 -3.64 3.99
N ALA A 55 -1.18 -3.46 3.66
CA ALA A 55 -0.11 -3.24 4.63
C ALA A 55 -0.30 -1.99 5.52
N GLY A 56 -1.07 -0.99 5.05
CA GLY A 56 -1.46 0.16 5.88
C GLY A 56 -0.28 0.99 6.39
N CYS A 57 0.76 1.19 5.59
CA CYS A 57 1.93 1.97 5.98
C CYS A 57 1.56 3.40 6.39
N GLY A 58 2.12 3.88 7.51
CA GLY A 58 1.98 5.27 7.90
C GLY A 58 2.76 6.20 6.98
N ILE A 59 2.13 7.28 6.57
CA ILE A 59 2.72 8.26 5.66
C ILE A 59 2.68 9.67 6.25
N LEU A 60 3.57 10.50 5.75
CA LEU A 60 3.56 11.95 5.91
C LEU A 60 3.36 12.58 4.55
N ALA A 61 2.26 13.30 4.39
CA ALA A 61 1.94 14.03 3.17
C ALA A 61 2.44 15.48 3.31
N LYS A 62 3.39 15.86 2.45
CA LYS A 62 3.90 17.23 2.36
C LYS A 62 2.93 18.07 1.56
N ASN A 63 2.29 19.01 2.23
CA ASN A 63 1.39 19.96 1.61
C ASN A 63 2.08 21.32 1.46
N ARG A 64 1.91 21.94 0.30
CA ARG A 64 2.32 23.31 0.05
C ARG A 64 1.21 24.01 -0.71
N GLU A 65 0.73 25.11 -0.17
CA GLU A 65 -0.30 25.94 -0.79
C GLU A 65 -1.55 25.09 -1.19
N ALA A 66 -2.07 24.33 -0.22
CA ALA A 66 -3.19 23.40 -0.38
C ALA A 66 -2.97 22.27 -1.42
N ARG A 67 -1.73 22.02 -1.81
CA ARG A 67 -1.38 20.96 -2.77
C ARG A 67 -0.37 19.97 -2.16
N ILE A 68 -0.71 18.69 -2.20
CA ILE A 68 0.23 17.63 -1.79
C ILE A 68 1.29 17.49 -2.88
N ILE A 69 2.56 17.69 -2.49
CA ILE A 69 3.69 17.67 -3.43
C ILE A 69 4.63 16.50 -3.22
N LYS A 70 4.54 15.83 -2.07
CA LYS A 70 5.36 14.65 -1.74
C LYS A 70 4.65 13.77 -0.72
N ILE A 71 4.91 12.47 -0.79
CA ILE A 71 4.51 11.48 0.23
C ILE A 71 5.77 10.78 0.70
N GLU A 72 5.97 10.72 2.03
CA GLU A 72 7.07 10.02 2.68
C GLU A 72 6.53 9.04 3.72
N GLY A 73 7.34 8.06 4.11
CA GLY A 73 6.99 7.17 5.22
C GLY A 73 7.06 7.90 6.56
N ASN A 74 6.12 7.63 7.46
CA ASN A 74 6.12 8.19 8.80
C ASN A 74 7.14 7.44 9.69
N PRO A 75 8.19 8.10 10.20
CA PRO A 75 9.20 7.48 11.06
C PRO A 75 8.65 6.90 12.36
N LEU A 76 7.55 7.47 12.87
CA LEU A 76 6.93 7.04 14.13
C LEU A 76 5.99 5.84 13.94
N HIS A 77 5.71 5.45 12.70
CA HIS A 77 4.79 4.34 12.45
C HIS A 77 5.49 2.99 12.67
N PRO A 78 4.91 2.07 13.47
CA PRO A 78 5.60 0.85 13.90
C PRO A 78 5.88 -0.15 12.77
N ILE A 79 5.05 -0.16 11.73
CA ILE A 79 5.17 -1.12 10.62
C ILE A 79 6.28 -0.71 9.65
N ASN A 80 6.23 0.49 9.11
CA ASN A 80 7.13 0.90 8.03
C ASN A 80 8.31 1.78 8.47
N LYS A 81 8.34 2.27 9.72
CA LYS A 81 9.48 2.99 10.33
C LYS A 81 10.12 4.02 9.38
N GLY A 82 9.31 4.87 8.78
CA GLY A 82 9.77 5.92 7.87
C GLY A 82 10.08 5.46 6.44
N LYS A 83 9.87 4.20 6.09
CA LYS A 83 10.09 3.70 4.73
C LYS A 83 8.77 3.65 3.97
N LEU A 84 8.86 3.74 2.64
CA LEU A 84 7.70 3.66 1.75
C LEU A 84 8.10 2.99 0.44
N CYS A 85 7.26 2.09 -0.06
CA CYS A 85 7.51 1.40 -1.32
C CYS A 85 7.15 2.28 -2.54
N MET A 86 7.49 1.82 -3.74
CA MET A 86 7.21 2.54 -4.98
C MET A 86 5.72 2.83 -5.17
N ARG A 87 4.81 1.89 -4.81
CA ARG A 87 3.35 2.10 -4.89
C ARG A 87 2.92 3.25 -4.00
N GLY A 88 3.38 3.29 -2.75
CA GLY A 88 3.08 4.38 -1.83
C GLY A 88 3.63 5.73 -2.29
N GLN A 89 4.81 5.77 -2.91
CA GLN A 89 5.35 6.99 -3.53
C GLN A 89 4.50 7.42 -4.73
N ALA A 90 4.04 6.47 -5.55
CA ALA A 90 3.22 6.72 -6.74
C ALA A 90 1.77 7.12 -6.41
N ALA A 91 1.29 6.88 -5.19
CA ALA A 91 -0.08 7.23 -4.76
C ALA A 91 -0.42 8.73 -5.01
N LEU A 92 0.61 9.60 -4.99
CA LEU A 92 0.45 11.01 -5.33
C LEU A 92 -0.12 11.22 -6.74
N GLN A 93 0.23 10.37 -7.70
CA GLN A 93 -0.26 10.48 -9.07
C GLN A 93 -1.78 10.21 -9.15
N GLY A 94 -2.30 9.31 -8.31
CA GLY A 94 -3.73 9.04 -8.22
C GLY A 94 -4.56 10.25 -7.78
N ILE A 95 -4.00 11.12 -6.93
CA ILE A 95 -4.68 12.33 -6.45
C ILE A 95 -4.87 13.33 -7.60
N TYR A 96 -3.88 13.45 -8.47
CA TYR A 96 -3.85 14.42 -9.58
C TYR A 96 -4.17 13.81 -10.94
N ASN A 97 -4.65 12.58 -10.98
CA ASN A 97 -5.06 11.93 -12.22
C ASN A 97 -6.22 12.73 -12.86
N PRO A 98 -6.09 13.18 -14.13
CA PRO A 98 -7.14 13.91 -14.82
C PRO A 98 -8.43 13.12 -14.96
N ASP A 99 -8.37 11.80 -15.03
CA ASP A 99 -9.52 10.90 -15.17
C ASP A 99 -10.18 10.55 -13.81
N ARG A 100 -9.67 11.11 -12.71
CA ARG A 100 -10.26 10.91 -11.39
C ARG A 100 -11.69 11.44 -11.34
N LEU A 101 -12.61 10.64 -10.77
CA LEU A 101 -13.98 11.10 -10.49
C LEU A 101 -13.98 12.28 -9.53
N LYS A 102 -14.54 13.41 -9.97
CA LYS A 102 -14.58 14.66 -9.20
C LYS A 102 -15.90 14.88 -8.46
N THR A 103 -16.95 14.20 -8.89
CA THR A 103 -18.30 14.31 -8.33
C THR A 103 -18.94 12.94 -8.20
N ALA A 104 -20.04 12.87 -7.45
CA ALA A 104 -20.89 11.69 -7.51
C ALA A 104 -21.51 11.54 -8.92
N MET A 105 -21.74 10.31 -9.35
CA MET A 105 -22.26 10.01 -10.67
C MET A 105 -23.49 9.10 -10.55
N LEU A 106 -24.54 9.43 -11.27
CA LEU A 106 -25.74 8.58 -11.39
C LEU A 106 -25.88 8.10 -12.83
N LYS A 107 -26.11 6.80 -13.00
CA LYS A 107 -26.39 6.23 -14.32
C LYS A 107 -27.89 6.15 -14.55
N GLU A 108 -28.38 6.93 -15.49
CA GLU A 108 -29.78 6.94 -15.94
C GLU A 108 -29.85 6.71 -17.45
N ASN A 109 -30.73 5.83 -17.89
CA ASN A 109 -30.91 5.49 -19.32
C ASN A 109 -29.59 5.17 -20.04
N GLY A 110 -28.68 4.45 -19.35
CA GLY A 110 -27.37 4.05 -19.87
C GLY A 110 -26.30 5.16 -19.89
N LYS A 111 -26.62 6.39 -19.51
CA LYS A 111 -25.69 7.53 -19.48
C LYS A 111 -25.33 7.92 -18.04
N TRP A 112 -24.06 8.22 -17.80
CA TRP A 112 -23.57 8.75 -16.53
C TRP A 112 -23.81 10.26 -16.46
N GLN A 113 -24.44 10.70 -15.38
CA GLN A 113 -24.69 12.11 -15.09
C GLN A 113 -24.05 12.51 -13.75
N PRO A 114 -23.33 13.64 -13.70
CA PRO A 114 -22.78 14.15 -12.45
C PRO A 114 -23.91 14.71 -11.57
N LEU A 115 -23.77 14.53 -10.24
CA LEU A 115 -24.66 15.14 -9.27
C LEU A 115 -23.92 15.58 -8.01
N SER A 116 -24.54 16.46 -7.23
CA SER A 116 -23.96 16.89 -5.96
C SER A 116 -23.93 15.75 -4.95
N PHE A 117 -22.95 15.78 -4.03
CA PHE A 117 -22.82 14.78 -2.99
C PHE A 117 -24.07 14.69 -2.09
N SER A 118 -24.68 15.81 -1.71
CA SER A 118 -25.89 15.80 -0.90
C SER A 118 -27.07 15.12 -1.58
N LYS A 119 -27.23 15.31 -2.92
CA LYS A 119 -28.24 14.60 -3.70
C LYS A 119 -27.93 13.11 -3.79
N ALA A 120 -26.65 12.74 -4.01
CA ALA A 120 -26.22 11.35 -4.04
C ALA A 120 -26.50 10.63 -2.71
N GLU A 121 -26.16 11.27 -1.60
CA GLU A 121 -26.42 10.77 -0.25
C GLU A 121 -27.92 10.57 -0.01
N SER A 122 -28.75 11.54 -0.39
CA SER A 122 -30.20 11.43 -0.26
C SER A 122 -30.76 10.24 -1.04
N ILE A 123 -30.32 10.05 -2.30
CA ILE A 123 -30.74 8.93 -3.14
C ILE A 123 -30.28 7.61 -2.53
N LEU A 124 -29.02 7.52 -2.08
CA LEU A 124 -28.48 6.32 -1.45
C LEU A 124 -29.27 5.95 -0.20
N ARG A 125 -29.53 6.91 0.68
CA ARG A 125 -30.29 6.71 1.91
C ARG A 125 -31.70 6.19 1.62
N VAL A 126 -32.42 6.81 0.70
CA VAL A 126 -33.78 6.38 0.31
C VAL A 126 -33.76 4.95 -0.22
N ARG A 127 -32.89 4.66 -1.18
CA ARG A 127 -32.80 3.31 -1.79
C ARG A 127 -32.39 2.23 -0.78
N ALA A 128 -31.42 2.52 0.11
CA ALA A 128 -31.02 1.58 1.14
C ALA A 128 -32.14 1.29 2.15
N THR A 129 -32.85 2.34 2.58
CA THR A 129 -34.00 2.20 3.52
C THR A 129 -35.15 1.43 2.87
N GLU A 130 -35.47 1.70 1.61
CA GLU A 130 -36.51 0.97 0.87
C GLU A 130 -36.12 -0.49 0.68
N ALA A 131 -34.88 -0.76 0.30
CA ALA A 131 -34.38 -2.13 0.17
C ALA A 131 -34.49 -2.89 1.50
N ALA A 132 -34.11 -2.28 2.63
CA ALA A 132 -34.21 -2.88 3.96
C ALA A 132 -35.67 -3.18 4.37
N LYS A 133 -36.64 -2.37 3.99
CA LYS A 133 -38.07 -2.65 4.21
C LYS A 133 -38.59 -3.87 3.46
N ASN A 134 -37.97 -4.20 2.31
CA ASN A 134 -38.36 -5.32 1.47
C ASN A 134 -37.75 -6.67 1.88
N GLY A 135 -37.13 -6.74 3.05
CA GLY A 135 -36.57 -7.95 3.64
C GLY A 135 -35.13 -7.80 4.13
N SER A 136 -34.69 -8.76 4.93
CA SER A 136 -33.32 -8.79 5.42
C SER A 136 -32.28 -9.07 4.31
N ASN A 137 -31.05 -8.62 4.52
CA ASN A 137 -29.94 -8.84 3.59
C ASN A 137 -30.12 -8.31 2.16
N ARG A 138 -30.97 -7.30 1.98
CA ARG A 138 -31.19 -6.65 0.68
C ARG A 138 -30.12 -5.61 0.34
N VAL A 139 -29.41 -5.11 1.35
CA VAL A 139 -28.26 -4.22 1.19
C VAL A 139 -27.00 -5.04 1.44
N ARG A 140 -26.07 -4.98 0.51
CA ARG A 140 -24.76 -5.65 0.64
C ARG A 140 -23.66 -4.64 0.37
N MET A 141 -22.57 -4.80 1.10
CA MET A 141 -21.38 -3.99 0.94
C MET A 141 -20.19 -4.90 0.64
N LEU A 142 -19.40 -4.51 -0.35
CA LEU A 142 -18.13 -5.14 -0.70
C LEU A 142 -17.03 -4.12 -0.40
N THR A 143 -15.98 -4.54 0.29
CA THR A 143 -14.82 -3.71 0.62
C THR A 143 -13.53 -4.50 0.45
N GLU A 144 -12.43 -3.79 0.35
CA GLU A 144 -11.09 -4.35 0.56
C GLU A 144 -10.83 -4.60 2.05
N THR A 145 -9.66 -5.14 2.39
CA THR A 145 -9.20 -5.22 3.78
C THR A 145 -9.05 -3.81 4.36
N ILE A 146 -9.84 -3.50 5.39
CA ILE A 146 -9.88 -2.20 6.06
C ILE A 146 -9.57 -2.34 7.56
N GLY A 147 -9.23 -1.23 8.21
CA GLY A 147 -8.98 -1.22 9.65
C GLY A 147 -10.26 -1.51 10.46
N GLU A 148 -10.06 -2.03 11.66
CA GLU A 148 -11.12 -2.47 12.56
C GLU A 148 -12.17 -1.39 12.85
N SER A 149 -11.74 -0.16 13.12
CA SER A 149 -12.68 0.95 13.41
C SER A 149 -13.67 1.21 12.28
N LEU A 150 -13.19 1.17 11.01
CA LEU A 150 -14.06 1.35 9.85
C LEU A 150 -14.96 0.11 9.65
N MET A 151 -14.42 -1.09 9.84
CA MET A 151 -15.19 -2.33 9.76
C MET A 151 -16.36 -2.33 10.76
N ASN A 152 -16.10 -1.94 12.01
CA ASN A 152 -17.12 -1.86 13.05
C ASN A 152 -18.20 -0.82 12.70
N LEU A 153 -17.81 0.35 12.18
CA LEU A 153 -18.75 1.37 11.72
C LEU A 153 -19.66 0.87 10.59
N LEU A 154 -19.07 0.24 9.57
CA LEU A 154 -19.82 -0.30 8.43
C LEU A 154 -20.73 -1.46 8.85
N THR A 155 -20.26 -2.32 9.75
CA THR A 155 -21.06 -3.42 10.31
C THR A 155 -22.27 -2.89 11.07
N ALA A 156 -22.09 -1.89 11.93
CA ALA A 156 -23.18 -1.24 12.64
C ALA A 156 -24.21 -0.60 11.68
N ALA A 157 -23.73 0.09 10.64
CA ALA A 157 -24.60 0.68 9.63
C ALA A 157 -25.42 -0.37 8.87
N LEU A 158 -24.82 -1.50 8.49
CA LEU A 158 -25.51 -2.61 7.82
C LEU A 158 -26.48 -3.35 8.76
N THR A 159 -26.13 -3.51 10.02
CA THR A 159 -27.03 -4.09 11.03
C THR A 159 -28.31 -3.26 11.16
N ASN A 160 -28.22 -1.93 11.17
CA ASN A 160 -29.38 -1.03 11.17
C ASN A 160 -30.25 -1.19 9.92
N LEU A 161 -29.70 -1.74 8.84
CA LEU A 161 -30.42 -2.10 7.60
C LEU A 161 -30.83 -3.57 7.55
N SER A 162 -30.80 -4.30 8.67
CA SER A 162 -31.06 -5.74 8.76
C SER A 162 -30.23 -6.57 7.79
N SER A 163 -28.99 -6.18 7.62
CA SER A 163 -28.04 -6.78 6.65
C SER A 163 -26.80 -7.33 7.33
N GLN A 164 -26.16 -8.31 6.69
CA GLN A 164 -24.93 -8.94 7.15
C GLN A 164 -23.75 -7.96 7.06
N PRO A 165 -22.67 -8.18 7.84
CA PRO A 165 -21.44 -7.41 7.76
C PRO A 165 -20.89 -7.30 6.32
N PRO A 166 -19.98 -6.33 6.05
CA PRO A 166 -19.36 -6.21 4.75
C PRO A 166 -18.66 -7.49 4.30
N LEU A 167 -18.73 -7.78 3.00
CA LEU A 167 -17.90 -8.79 2.37
C LEU A 167 -16.52 -8.18 2.12
N VAL A 168 -15.47 -8.85 2.57
CA VAL A 168 -14.10 -8.44 2.32
C VAL A 168 -13.57 -9.21 1.12
N PHE A 169 -13.08 -8.51 0.13
CA PHE A 169 -12.38 -9.08 -1.02
C PHE A 169 -10.92 -8.64 -1.01
N GLU A 170 -10.02 -9.61 -0.94
CA GLU A 170 -8.58 -9.38 -1.00
C GLU A 170 -7.97 -10.15 -2.18
N PRO A 171 -7.47 -9.44 -3.21
CA PRO A 171 -6.96 -10.10 -4.42
C PRO A 171 -5.72 -10.96 -4.18
N TYR A 172 -5.00 -10.76 -3.09
CA TYR A 172 -3.85 -11.59 -2.71
C TYR A 172 -4.24 -12.89 -1.98
N ALA A 173 -5.52 -13.12 -1.72
CA ALA A 173 -6.09 -14.38 -1.20
C ALA A 173 -5.40 -14.89 0.08
N TYR A 174 -5.49 -14.13 1.17
CA TYR A 174 -4.88 -14.51 2.45
C TYR A 174 -5.73 -15.48 3.29
N GLU A 175 -6.84 -15.99 2.79
CA GLU A 175 -7.75 -16.89 3.51
C GLU A 175 -7.08 -18.17 3.99
N SER A 176 -6.24 -18.78 3.15
CA SER A 176 -5.47 -19.98 3.53
C SER A 176 -4.52 -19.72 4.69
N LEU A 177 -3.91 -18.52 4.71
CA LEU A 177 -3.00 -18.09 5.77
C LEU A 177 -3.77 -17.83 7.08
N LYS A 178 -4.93 -17.17 7.01
CA LYS A 178 -5.81 -16.97 8.18
C LYS A 178 -6.26 -18.30 8.76
N THR A 179 -6.75 -19.22 7.92
CA THR A 179 -7.15 -20.56 8.34
C THR A 179 -5.98 -21.34 8.98
N ALA A 180 -4.77 -21.19 8.48
CA ALA A 180 -3.60 -21.81 9.10
C ALA A 180 -3.28 -21.19 10.46
N ASN A 181 -3.35 -19.86 10.59
CA ASN A 181 -3.15 -19.17 11.85
C ASN A 181 -4.22 -19.55 12.90
N GLU A 182 -5.48 -19.64 12.48
CA GLU A 182 -6.58 -20.09 13.34
C GLU A 182 -6.33 -21.50 13.86
N LYS A 183 -5.97 -22.44 12.98
CA LYS A 183 -5.75 -23.84 13.36
C LYS A 183 -4.51 -24.08 14.23
N VAL A 184 -3.44 -23.30 14.03
CA VAL A 184 -2.15 -23.52 14.70
C VAL A 184 -2.01 -22.65 15.95
N PHE A 185 -2.53 -21.44 15.91
CA PHE A 185 -2.31 -20.43 16.95
C PHE A 185 -3.61 -19.94 17.61
N ASP A 186 -4.77 -20.45 17.19
CA ASP A 186 -6.09 -19.95 17.63
C ASP A 186 -6.26 -18.43 17.39
N VAL A 187 -5.72 -17.93 16.28
CA VAL A 187 -5.74 -16.51 15.90
C VAL A 187 -6.47 -16.35 14.57
N ASP A 188 -7.68 -15.79 14.61
CA ASP A 188 -8.40 -15.37 13.39
C ASP A 188 -7.82 -14.07 12.85
N GLY A 189 -6.78 -14.18 12.02
CA GLY A 189 -6.15 -13.01 11.44
C GLY A 189 -4.80 -13.28 10.76
N LEU A 190 -4.16 -12.20 10.35
CA LEU A 190 -2.82 -12.21 9.78
C LEU A 190 -1.80 -11.81 10.86
N VAL A 191 -0.81 -12.66 11.07
CA VAL A 191 0.25 -12.41 12.07
C VAL A 191 1.44 -11.69 11.42
N SER A 192 2.18 -10.95 12.23
CA SER A 192 3.44 -10.33 11.83
C SER A 192 4.61 -11.23 12.22
N TYR A 193 5.35 -11.70 11.24
CA TYR A 193 6.48 -12.61 11.46
C TYR A 193 7.72 -11.86 11.96
N ARG A 194 8.34 -12.40 13.03
CA ARG A 194 9.56 -11.85 13.64
C ARG A 194 10.82 -12.41 12.97
N MET A 195 10.88 -12.34 11.64
CA MET A 195 12.03 -12.84 10.89
C MET A 195 13.34 -12.12 11.21
N ASP A 196 13.26 -10.92 11.78
CA ASP A 196 14.41 -10.17 12.29
C ASP A 196 15.17 -10.90 13.42
N GLN A 197 14.56 -11.90 14.05
CA GLN A 197 15.13 -12.71 15.13
C GLN A 197 15.55 -14.13 14.70
N ALA A 198 15.37 -14.47 13.43
CA ALA A 198 15.71 -15.80 12.92
C ALA A 198 17.21 -15.89 12.58
N ASP A 199 17.82 -17.03 12.89
CA ASP A 199 19.16 -17.37 12.43
C ASP A 199 19.14 -18.01 11.04
N ILE A 200 18.06 -18.76 10.75
CA ILE A 200 17.82 -19.39 9.46
C ILE A 200 16.36 -19.07 9.07
N LEU A 201 16.18 -18.54 7.87
CA LEU A 201 14.88 -18.30 7.27
C LEU A 201 14.68 -19.24 6.09
N VAL A 202 13.59 -20.01 6.11
CA VAL A 202 13.16 -20.84 4.99
C VAL A 202 11.78 -20.34 4.55
N SER A 203 11.67 -19.91 3.31
CA SER A 203 10.42 -19.42 2.74
C SER A 203 9.93 -20.33 1.62
N PHE A 204 8.64 -20.64 1.64
CA PHE A 204 7.95 -21.47 0.64
C PHE A 204 6.99 -20.55 -0.16
N GLY A 205 7.47 -20.02 -1.26
CA GLY A 205 6.67 -19.19 -2.19
C GLY A 205 6.24 -17.84 -1.66
N ALA A 206 6.54 -17.48 -0.40
CA ALA A 206 6.18 -16.17 0.14
C ALA A 206 7.11 -15.07 -0.42
N ASP A 207 6.55 -14.20 -1.24
CA ASP A 207 7.30 -13.11 -1.88
C ASP A 207 7.27 -11.84 -1.02
N PHE A 208 7.87 -11.93 0.15
CA PHE A 208 7.75 -10.94 1.22
C PHE A 208 8.50 -9.62 0.95
N LEU A 209 9.39 -9.57 -0.02
CA LEU A 209 10.05 -8.32 -0.42
C LEU A 209 9.26 -7.54 -1.48
N GLU A 210 8.22 -8.14 -2.07
CA GLU A 210 7.48 -7.54 -3.19
C GLU A 210 5.98 -7.44 -2.97
N THR A 211 5.28 -8.57 -2.81
CA THR A 211 3.82 -8.62 -2.85
C THR A 211 3.15 -9.18 -1.59
N TRP A 212 3.86 -9.95 -0.80
CA TRP A 212 3.26 -10.69 0.30
C TRP A 212 3.12 -9.87 1.57
N LEU A 213 1.90 -9.76 2.10
CA LEU A 213 1.49 -9.07 3.34
C LEU A 213 1.97 -7.61 3.42
N SER A 214 3.15 -7.39 3.99
CA SER A 214 3.70 -6.07 4.31
C SER A 214 5.15 -5.94 3.82
N PRO A 215 5.39 -5.73 2.52
CA PRO A 215 6.74 -5.76 1.95
C PRO A 215 7.71 -4.78 2.60
N VAL A 216 7.24 -3.59 2.98
CA VAL A 216 8.10 -2.58 3.64
C VAL A 216 8.52 -3.03 5.03
N GLU A 217 7.61 -3.63 5.78
CA GLU A 217 7.90 -4.20 7.09
C GLU A 217 8.91 -5.34 6.98
N TYR A 218 8.64 -6.29 6.10
CA TYR A 218 9.52 -7.44 5.94
C TYR A 218 10.87 -7.09 5.33
N ALA A 219 10.97 -6.07 4.49
CA ALA A 219 12.24 -5.60 3.97
C ALA A 219 13.19 -5.12 5.08
N TRP A 220 12.72 -4.34 6.06
CA TRP A 220 13.59 -3.92 7.16
C TRP A 220 13.86 -5.06 8.16
N LYS A 221 12.90 -5.95 8.41
CA LYS A 221 13.11 -7.15 9.23
C LYS A 221 14.12 -8.10 8.59
N PHE A 222 13.97 -8.35 7.29
CA PHE A 222 14.93 -9.14 6.52
C PHE A 222 16.33 -8.52 6.56
N LYS A 223 16.44 -7.21 6.33
CA LYS A 223 17.73 -6.52 6.48
C LYS A 223 18.33 -6.70 7.86
N ALA A 224 17.55 -6.67 8.92
CA ALA A 224 18.04 -6.87 10.29
C ALA A 224 18.54 -8.29 10.53
N MET A 225 17.86 -9.30 9.98
CA MET A 225 18.22 -10.71 10.02
C MET A 225 19.47 -11.00 9.17
N HIS A 226 19.47 -10.56 7.92
CA HIS A 226 20.45 -10.92 6.89
C HIS A 226 21.69 -10.01 6.85
N ALA A 227 21.77 -9.02 7.76
CA ALA A 227 22.94 -8.14 7.86
C ALA A 227 24.16 -8.90 8.34
N LEU A 228 25.32 -8.56 7.80
CA LEU A 228 26.61 -9.08 8.27
C LEU A 228 26.85 -8.60 9.72
N LYS A 229 26.98 -9.54 10.65
CA LYS A 229 27.31 -9.31 12.04
C LYS A 229 28.57 -10.13 12.38
N ASP A 230 29.62 -9.47 12.87
CA ASP A 230 30.87 -10.12 13.28
C ASP A 230 31.43 -11.13 12.24
N LYS A 231 31.39 -10.74 10.96
CA LYS A 231 31.80 -11.55 9.79
C LYS A 231 30.91 -12.76 9.50
N THR A 232 29.80 -12.90 10.17
CA THR A 232 28.79 -13.93 9.93
C THR A 232 27.46 -13.28 9.49
N LYS A 233 26.68 -13.98 8.73
CA LYS A 233 25.30 -13.60 8.43
C LYS A 233 24.38 -14.80 8.56
N ASN A 234 23.14 -14.54 8.89
CA ASN A 234 22.11 -15.55 8.95
C ASN A 234 21.73 -16.01 7.55
N LEU A 235 21.26 -17.23 7.41
CA LEU A 235 21.01 -17.85 6.11
C LEU A 235 19.54 -17.70 5.70
N PHE A 236 19.34 -17.48 4.41
CA PHE A 236 18.02 -17.42 3.80
C PHE A 236 17.89 -18.40 2.63
N PHE A 237 16.88 -19.28 2.72
CA PHE A 237 16.50 -20.23 1.69
C PHE A 237 15.14 -19.86 1.13
N GLN A 238 15.04 -19.68 -0.18
CA GLN A 238 13.77 -19.46 -0.88
C GLN A 238 13.47 -20.68 -1.74
N ILE A 239 12.31 -21.31 -1.51
CA ILE A 239 11.78 -22.42 -2.30
C ILE A 239 10.57 -21.91 -3.07
N SER A 240 10.68 -21.80 -4.39
CA SER A 240 9.62 -21.23 -5.23
C SER A 240 9.77 -21.65 -6.69
N PRO A 241 8.67 -21.67 -7.48
CA PRO A 241 8.70 -22.06 -8.88
C PRO A 241 9.46 -21.08 -9.78
N TYR A 242 9.59 -19.84 -9.37
CA TYR A 242 10.28 -18.78 -10.12
C TYR A 242 11.12 -17.94 -9.16
N GLN A 243 12.13 -17.29 -9.70
CA GLN A 243 12.98 -16.39 -8.95
C GLN A 243 12.39 -14.98 -8.93
N SER A 244 11.66 -14.67 -7.84
CA SER A 244 11.15 -13.31 -7.55
C SER A 244 12.27 -12.41 -6.99
N LEU A 245 11.94 -11.17 -6.68
CA LEU A 245 12.85 -10.27 -5.94
C LEU A 245 13.28 -10.90 -4.60
N THR A 246 12.38 -11.58 -3.92
CA THR A 246 12.68 -12.33 -2.69
C THR A 246 13.66 -13.46 -2.96
N GLY A 247 13.44 -14.26 -4.00
CA GLY A 247 14.33 -15.34 -4.42
C GLY A 247 15.69 -14.85 -4.88
N ALA A 248 15.77 -13.68 -5.53
CA ALA A 248 17.03 -13.07 -5.97
C ALA A 248 17.90 -12.59 -4.78
N ASN A 249 17.30 -12.37 -3.61
CA ASN A 249 17.99 -11.98 -2.39
C ASN A 249 18.30 -13.19 -1.46
N ALA A 250 17.93 -14.40 -1.86
CA ALA A 250 18.20 -15.60 -1.07
C ALA A 250 19.68 -16.04 -1.22
N ASP A 251 20.25 -16.60 -0.14
CA ASP A 251 21.54 -17.27 -0.22
C ASP A 251 21.42 -18.55 -1.04
N HIS A 252 20.28 -19.23 -0.93
CA HIS A 252 19.96 -20.42 -1.71
C HIS A 252 18.53 -20.33 -2.24
N TRP A 253 18.40 -20.19 -3.54
CA TRP A 253 17.12 -20.34 -4.22
C TRP A 253 17.01 -21.76 -4.78
N LEU A 254 15.94 -22.46 -4.37
CA LEU A 254 15.64 -23.81 -4.80
C LEU A 254 14.37 -23.81 -5.65
N SER A 255 14.52 -24.09 -6.93
CA SER A 255 13.40 -24.17 -7.85
C SER A 255 12.56 -25.41 -7.59
N CYS A 256 11.24 -25.26 -7.58
CA CYS A 256 10.29 -26.36 -7.44
C CYS A 256 9.15 -26.26 -8.47
N LYS A 257 8.40 -27.35 -8.63
CA LYS A 257 7.19 -27.30 -9.46
C LYS A 257 6.10 -26.48 -8.75
N PRO A 258 5.30 -25.66 -9.45
CA PRO A 258 4.18 -24.96 -8.84
C PRO A 258 3.27 -25.91 -8.06
N GLY A 259 2.92 -25.55 -6.82
CA GLY A 259 2.08 -26.35 -5.93
C GLY A 259 2.80 -27.48 -5.19
N SER A 260 4.12 -27.67 -5.37
CA SER A 260 4.89 -28.67 -4.64
C SER A 260 5.54 -28.16 -3.35
N GLU A 261 5.38 -26.88 -3.03
CA GLU A 261 5.99 -26.22 -1.86
C GLU A 261 5.58 -26.89 -0.55
N ALA A 262 4.31 -27.25 -0.40
CA ALA A 262 3.79 -27.94 0.77
C ALA A 262 4.40 -29.35 0.93
N VAL A 263 4.58 -30.08 -0.18
CA VAL A 263 5.19 -31.42 -0.16
C VAL A 263 6.64 -31.34 0.28
N ILE A 264 7.39 -30.33 -0.19
CA ILE A 264 8.77 -30.10 0.21
C ILE A 264 8.84 -29.74 1.70
N ALA A 265 7.95 -28.87 2.18
CA ALA A 265 7.86 -28.50 3.60
C ALA A 265 7.62 -29.74 4.48
N LEU A 266 6.65 -30.60 4.12
CA LEU A 266 6.39 -31.84 4.82
C LEU A 266 7.56 -32.83 4.77
N GLY A 267 8.28 -32.87 3.64
CA GLY A 267 9.51 -33.65 3.50
C GLY A 267 10.61 -33.21 4.47
N LEU A 268 10.77 -31.90 4.66
CA LEU A 268 11.71 -31.35 5.64
C LEU A 268 11.31 -31.68 7.08
N VAL A 269 10.02 -31.59 7.40
CA VAL A 269 9.49 -31.98 8.73
C VAL A 269 9.77 -33.46 8.99
N ARG A 270 9.47 -34.32 8.03
CA ARG A 270 9.77 -35.78 8.15
C ARG A 270 11.24 -36.00 8.40
N GLN A 271 12.12 -35.40 7.62
CA GLN A 271 13.57 -35.51 7.79
C GLN A 271 14.02 -35.04 9.18
N ALA A 272 13.45 -33.96 9.69
CA ALA A 272 13.76 -33.46 11.02
C ALA A 272 13.35 -34.48 12.13
N LEU A 273 12.20 -35.13 11.97
CA LEU A 273 11.72 -36.17 12.88
C LEU A 273 12.63 -37.40 12.81
N ASP A 274 13.04 -37.84 11.62
CA ASP A 274 13.92 -39.02 11.42
C ASP A 274 15.29 -38.83 12.10
N ILE A 275 15.82 -37.63 12.15
CA ILE A 275 17.06 -37.30 12.89
C ILE A 275 16.83 -37.00 14.38
N GLY A 276 15.63 -37.27 14.90
CA GLY A 276 15.32 -37.13 16.32
C GLY A 276 15.07 -35.69 16.79
N LYS A 277 14.93 -34.72 15.85
CA LYS A 277 14.53 -33.34 16.14
C LYS A 277 13.00 -33.22 16.09
N GLY A 278 12.43 -32.44 16.99
CA GLY A 278 10.98 -32.18 16.96
C GLY A 278 10.13 -33.22 17.69
N LYS A 279 10.71 -34.07 18.55
CA LYS A 279 9.93 -35.01 19.39
C LYS A 279 9.02 -34.28 20.40
N ASP A 280 9.32 -33.04 20.71
CA ASP A 280 8.59 -32.19 21.66
C ASP A 280 7.67 -31.16 20.96
N LEU A 281 7.40 -31.33 19.66
CA LEU A 281 6.42 -30.52 18.96
C LEU A 281 5.01 -31.00 19.31
N PRO A 282 4.05 -30.10 19.60
CA PRO A 282 2.69 -30.44 19.93
C PRO A 282 1.93 -31.14 18.81
#